data_711fddc47092c481eaf9d174a10f05e4
#
_entry.id   711fddc47092c481eaf9d174a10f05e4
#
_cell.length_a   1.000
_cell.length_b   1.000
_cell.length_c   1.000
_cell.angle_alpha   90.00
_cell.angle_beta   90.00
_cell.angle_gamma   90.00
#
_symmetry.space_group_name_H-M   'P 1'
#
loop_
_entity.id
_entity.type
_entity.pdbx_description
1 polymer ?
#
loop_
_entity_poly.entity_id
_entity_poly.type
_entity_poly.pdbx_seq_one_letter_code
_entity_poly.pdbx_strand_id
1 'polypeptide(L)'
;FKITGDGKELYNSGIMRGGETARAISLPVEGIKILELEAESANDGLSGDHADWLEAVITYFEIRPSLVAPEYQGEIASMSKEVERSLQQKIGQLETVCLPLPSPSYDWLICNQEAKAKVYQANQGKDIVLSNGLVSRVFRIFPNLATVDIQNLMTGENMLRAVSNEGILTLDGKNYSLGGLDGQPEFGYTQYKWLDRMEPFANSFRVIDFRIS
;
A
#
# COMPACT_ATOMS: atom_id res chain seq x y z
N PHE A 1 15.40 -14.50 -9.66
CA PHE A 1 14.67 -15.29 -8.67
C PHE A 1 15.62 -16.12 -7.85
N LYS A 2 15.51 -16.04 -6.56
CA LYS A 2 16.39 -16.72 -5.62
C LYS A 2 15.57 -17.45 -4.58
N ILE A 3 16.02 -18.63 -4.17
CA ILE A 3 15.42 -19.39 -3.08
C ILE A 3 16.52 -19.67 -2.07
N THR A 4 16.28 -19.29 -0.83
CA THR A 4 17.19 -19.59 0.29
C THR A 4 16.49 -20.44 1.34
N GLY A 5 17.24 -21.32 1.98
CA GLY A 5 16.79 -22.11 3.11
C GLY A 5 17.74 -21.92 4.29
N ASP A 6 17.24 -21.44 5.42
CA ASP A 6 18.03 -21.12 6.62
C ASP A 6 19.27 -20.26 6.27
N GLY A 7 19.09 -19.27 5.37
CA GLY A 7 20.12 -18.35 4.92
C GLY A 7 21.11 -18.94 3.89
N LYS A 8 20.94 -20.18 3.43
CA LYS A 8 21.76 -20.78 2.37
C LYS A 8 21.01 -20.73 1.04
N GLU A 9 21.72 -20.34 -0.03
CA GLU A 9 21.17 -20.37 -1.38
C GLU A 9 20.90 -21.83 -1.81
N LEU A 10 19.64 -22.10 -2.17
CA LEU A 10 19.19 -23.38 -2.71
C LEU A 10 19.02 -23.32 -4.22
N TYR A 11 18.65 -22.16 -4.73
CA TYR A 11 18.43 -21.91 -6.14
C TYR A 11 18.66 -20.45 -6.48
N ASN A 12 19.20 -20.21 -7.68
CA ASN A 12 19.34 -18.89 -8.26
C ASN A 12 19.12 -18.99 -9.77
N SER A 13 18.16 -18.26 -10.30
CA SER A 13 17.86 -18.27 -11.73
C SER A 13 18.90 -17.54 -12.57
N GLY A 14 19.73 -16.71 -11.95
CA GLY A 14 20.40 -15.63 -12.63
C GLY A 14 19.40 -14.59 -13.17
N ILE A 15 19.85 -13.73 -14.06
CA ILE A 15 19.00 -12.72 -14.69
C ILE A 15 18.01 -13.43 -15.64
N MET A 16 16.72 -13.19 -15.44
CA MET A 16 15.66 -13.60 -16.36
C MET A 16 15.13 -12.36 -17.09
N ARG A 17 14.80 -12.53 -18.37
CA ARG A 17 14.30 -11.43 -19.19
C ARG A 17 12.84 -11.64 -19.56
N GLY A 18 12.11 -10.55 -19.78
CA GLY A 18 10.73 -10.61 -20.25
C GLY A 18 10.60 -11.45 -21.53
N GLY A 19 9.59 -12.33 -21.56
CA GLY A 19 9.37 -13.28 -22.67
C GLY A 19 10.13 -14.61 -22.58
N GLU A 20 10.99 -14.81 -21.58
CA GLU A 20 11.56 -16.14 -21.32
C GLU A 20 10.49 -17.11 -20.81
N THR A 21 10.65 -18.38 -21.15
CA THR A 21 9.77 -19.44 -20.66
C THR A 21 9.94 -19.62 -19.16
N ALA A 22 8.81 -19.81 -18.45
CA ALA A 22 8.83 -20.11 -17.02
C ALA A 22 9.70 -21.34 -16.72
N ARG A 23 10.47 -21.27 -15.65
CA ARG A 23 11.35 -22.35 -15.21
C ARG A 23 10.68 -23.13 -14.09
N ALA A 24 10.47 -24.42 -14.31
CA ALA A 24 10.00 -25.31 -13.25
C ALA A 24 11.14 -25.59 -12.26
N ILE A 25 10.86 -25.38 -10.97
CA ILE A 25 11.80 -25.58 -9.87
C ILE A 25 11.21 -26.61 -8.93
N SER A 26 11.99 -27.63 -8.56
CA SER A 26 11.63 -28.59 -7.54
C SER A 26 12.83 -28.82 -6.64
N LEU A 27 12.70 -28.49 -5.36
CA LEU A 27 13.78 -28.53 -4.38
C LEU A 27 13.37 -29.35 -3.16
N PRO A 28 14.26 -30.19 -2.65
CA PRO A 28 14.07 -30.79 -1.33
C PRO A 28 14.26 -29.73 -0.26
N VAL A 29 13.25 -29.57 0.59
CA VAL A 29 13.25 -28.57 1.69
C VAL A 29 13.14 -29.25 3.06
N GLU A 30 13.44 -30.55 3.11
CA GLU A 30 13.44 -31.30 4.36
C GLU A 30 14.48 -30.77 5.34
N GLY A 31 14.04 -30.55 6.58
CA GLY A 31 14.90 -30.01 7.65
C GLY A 31 15.12 -28.50 7.60
N ILE A 32 14.64 -27.80 6.59
CA ILE A 32 14.71 -26.35 6.49
C ILE A 32 13.62 -25.74 7.40
N LYS A 33 14.04 -24.80 8.24
CA LYS A 33 13.14 -24.09 9.16
C LYS A 33 12.53 -22.86 8.55
N ILE A 34 13.32 -22.12 7.77
CA ILE A 34 12.92 -20.88 7.10
C ILE A 34 13.27 -20.99 5.62
N LEU A 35 12.25 -20.92 4.77
CA LEU A 35 12.38 -20.87 3.33
C LEU A 35 12.01 -19.46 2.85
N GLU A 36 12.90 -18.83 2.09
CA GLU A 36 12.69 -17.49 1.54
C GLU A 36 12.70 -17.55 0.01
N LEU A 37 11.74 -16.87 -0.59
CA LEU A 37 11.61 -16.69 -2.03
C LEU A 37 11.79 -15.20 -2.33
N GLU A 38 12.81 -14.86 -3.11
CA GLU A 38 13.15 -13.49 -3.50
C GLU A 38 13.04 -13.31 -5.00
N ALA A 39 12.48 -12.16 -5.42
CA ALA A 39 12.61 -11.65 -6.76
C ALA A 39 13.34 -10.31 -6.69
N GLU A 40 14.51 -10.21 -7.28
CA GLU A 40 15.34 -9.01 -7.25
C GLU A 40 15.37 -8.37 -8.64
N SER A 41 15.51 -7.04 -8.68
CA SER A 41 15.85 -6.34 -9.92
C SER A 41 17.27 -6.69 -10.36
N ALA A 42 17.50 -6.73 -11.67
CA ALA A 42 18.82 -7.04 -12.23
C ALA A 42 19.84 -5.88 -12.15
N ASN A 43 19.65 -4.91 -11.25
CA ASN A 43 20.42 -3.66 -11.10
C ASN A 43 20.27 -2.66 -12.26
N ASP A 44 19.27 -2.81 -13.10
CA ASP A 44 18.96 -1.90 -14.21
C ASP A 44 17.69 -1.03 -13.93
N GLY A 45 17.18 -1.05 -12.70
CA GLY A 45 16.00 -0.33 -12.23
C GLY A 45 14.79 -1.25 -12.10
N LEU A 46 13.70 -0.69 -11.57
CA LEU A 46 12.45 -1.42 -11.33
C LEU A 46 11.41 -1.20 -12.45
N SER A 47 11.75 -0.45 -13.48
CA SER A 47 10.79 -0.08 -14.53
C SER A 47 10.56 -1.24 -15.50
N GLY A 48 9.35 -1.82 -15.43
CA GLY A 48 8.95 -2.94 -16.29
C GLY A 48 9.33 -4.32 -15.76
N ASP A 49 9.89 -4.41 -14.56
CA ASP A 49 10.18 -5.68 -13.88
C ASP A 49 8.88 -6.27 -13.30
N HIS A 50 8.25 -7.11 -14.09
CA HIS A 50 7.13 -7.93 -13.65
C HIS A 50 7.64 -9.34 -13.40
N ALA A 51 7.68 -9.76 -12.14
CA ALA A 51 8.20 -11.05 -11.73
C ALA A 51 7.16 -11.80 -10.88
N ASP A 52 6.80 -13.01 -11.30
CA ASP A 52 5.80 -13.81 -10.63
C ASP A 52 6.33 -15.21 -10.25
N TRP A 53 6.01 -15.65 -9.04
CA TRP A 53 6.10 -17.03 -8.63
C TRP A 53 4.79 -17.74 -8.95
N LEU A 54 4.79 -18.57 -10.01
CA LEU A 54 3.61 -19.31 -10.43
C LEU A 54 3.53 -20.66 -9.71
N GLU A 55 2.34 -21.00 -9.22
CA GLU A 55 2.03 -22.30 -8.62
C GLU A 55 3.04 -22.75 -7.54
N ALA A 56 3.49 -21.81 -6.69
CA ALA A 56 4.37 -22.15 -5.59
C ALA A 56 3.65 -23.07 -4.59
N VAL A 57 4.08 -24.32 -4.49
CA VAL A 57 3.50 -25.35 -3.65
C VAL A 57 4.57 -25.96 -2.74
N ILE A 58 4.26 -26.08 -1.45
CA ILE A 58 5.07 -26.83 -0.50
C ILE A 58 4.29 -28.08 -0.07
N THR A 59 4.88 -29.25 -0.34
CA THR A 59 4.34 -30.51 0.20
C THR A 59 4.94 -30.75 1.58
N TYR A 60 4.11 -31.02 2.58
CA TYR A 60 4.54 -31.20 3.95
C TYR A 60 3.94 -32.46 4.56
N PHE A 61 4.62 -33.01 5.58
CA PHE A 61 4.14 -34.08 6.43
C PHE A 61 3.97 -33.50 7.85
N GLU A 62 2.89 -33.89 8.54
CA GLU A 62 2.59 -33.56 9.94
C GLU A 62 2.43 -32.07 10.27
N ILE A 63 3.43 -31.22 10.00
CA ILE A 63 3.39 -29.80 10.39
C ILE A 63 3.20 -28.92 9.15
N ARG A 64 2.11 -28.19 9.11
CA ARG A 64 1.84 -27.22 8.03
C ARG A 64 2.78 -26.04 8.16
N PRO A 65 3.51 -25.67 7.08
CA PRO A 65 4.27 -24.41 7.05
C PRO A 65 3.36 -23.21 7.29
N SER A 66 3.85 -22.25 8.04
CA SER A 66 3.19 -20.96 8.24
C SER A 66 4.02 -19.87 7.55
N LEU A 67 3.34 -18.83 7.08
CA LEU A 67 4.01 -17.63 6.59
C LEU A 67 4.78 -17.03 7.77
N VAL A 68 6.08 -16.92 7.61
CA VAL A 68 6.92 -16.16 8.54
C VAL A 68 7.02 -14.76 7.95
N ALA A 69 6.34 -13.81 8.57
CA ALA A 69 6.61 -12.42 8.27
C ALA A 69 8.09 -12.15 8.58
N PRO A 70 8.84 -11.43 7.73
CA PRO A 70 10.22 -11.06 8.02
C PRO A 70 10.28 -10.52 9.46
N GLU A 71 11.16 -11.09 10.29
CA GLU A 71 11.28 -10.68 11.70
C GLU A 71 11.57 -9.19 11.76
N TYR A 72 10.52 -8.46 11.98
CA TYR A 72 10.59 -7.06 12.26
C TYR A 72 10.91 -6.91 13.75
N GLN A 73 12.18 -6.64 14.08
CA GLN A 73 12.62 -6.35 15.46
C GLN A 73 12.29 -4.93 15.91
N GLY A 74 11.24 -4.33 15.39
CA GLY A 74 10.68 -3.08 15.85
C GLY A 74 9.28 -3.34 16.41
N GLU A 75 9.02 -2.87 17.62
CA GLU A 75 7.64 -2.77 18.09
C GLU A 75 6.84 -1.99 17.05
N ILE A 76 5.83 -2.64 16.44
CA ILE A 76 4.82 -1.92 15.66
C ILE A 76 4.10 -1.06 16.69
N ALA A 77 4.60 0.14 16.89
CA ALA A 77 3.96 1.08 17.79
C ALA A 77 2.55 1.33 17.28
N SER A 78 1.56 0.71 17.90
CA SER A 78 0.16 1.03 17.64
C SER A 78 -0.02 2.53 17.93
N MET A 79 -0.83 3.20 17.10
CA MET A 79 -1.21 4.60 17.36
C MET A 79 -1.75 4.68 18.80
N SER A 80 -1.22 5.60 19.61
CA SER A 80 -1.71 5.74 20.97
C SER A 80 -3.18 6.17 20.94
N LYS A 81 -3.97 5.70 21.89
CA LYS A 81 -5.40 6.09 21.99
C LYS A 81 -5.61 7.59 22.10
N GLU A 82 -4.63 8.30 22.64
CA GLU A 82 -4.65 9.77 22.76
C GLU A 82 -4.48 10.43 21.40
N VAL A 83 -3.54 10.00 20.60
CA VAL A 83 -3.34 10.48 19.21
C VAL A 83 -4.58 10.16 18.37
N GLU A 84 -5.11 8.95 18.48
CA GLU A 84 -6.32 8.54 17.76
C GLU A 84 -7.51 9.46 18.09
N ARG A 85 -7.77 9.72 19.37
CA ARG A 85 -8.84 10.64 19.79
C ARG A 85 -8.62 12.07 19.29
N SER A 86 -7.37 12.56 19.35
CA SER A 86 -7.03 13.91 18.84
C SER A 86 -7.32 14.02 17.35
N LEU A 87 -6.89 13.03 16.56
CA LEU A 87 -7.14 12.97 15.11
C LEU A 87 -8.65 12.89 14.82
N GLN A 88 -9.38 11.99 15.50
CA GLN A 88 -10.83 11.86 15.35
C GLN A 88 -11.57 13.17 15.66
N GLN A 89 -11.16 13.87 16.73
CA GLN A 89 -11.75 15.17 17.08
C GLN A 89 -11.50 16.21 15.98
N LYS A 90 -10.30 16.28 15.42
CA LYS A 90 -9.97 17.21 14.33
C LYS A 90 -10.72 16.87 13.04
N ILE A 91 -10.78 15.59 12.67
CA ILE A 91 -11.53 15.13 11.51
C ILE A 91 -13.02 15.44 11.65
N GLY A 92 -13.58 15.24 12.86
CA GLY A 92 -14.99 15.53 13.16
C GLY A 92 -15.40 17.00 13.01
N GLN A 93 -14.44 17.94 12.94
CA GLN A 93 -14.70 19.36 12.68
C GLN A 93 -14.82 19.67 11.17
N LEU A 94 -14.44 18.74 10.29
CA LEU A 94 -14.51 18.92 8.85
C LEU A 94 -15.93 18.70 8.34
N GLU A 95 -16.29 19.40 7.27
CA GLU A 95 -17.51 19.17 6.52
C GLU A 95 -17.56 17.74 6.01
N THR A 96 -18.72 17.07 6.18
CA THR A 96 -18.88 15.67 5.75
C THR A 96 -19.34 15.61 4.30
N VAL A 97 -18.72 14.72 3.53
CA VAL A 97 -19.11 14.43 2.14
C VAL A 97 -19.36 12.94 1.94
N CYS A 98 -20.18 12.64 0.94
CA CYS A 98 -20.36 11.26 0.44
C CYS A 98 -19.43 10.99 -0.73
N LEU A 99 -18.81 9.83 -0.76
CA LEU A 99 -17.98 9.38 -1.86
C LEU A 99 -18.79 8.43 -2.79
N PRO A 100 -18.55 8.46 -4.11
CA PRO A 100 -17.65 9.38 -4.83
C PRO A 100 -18.21 10.80 -4.86
N LEU A 101 -17.32 11.81 -4.98
CA LEU A 101 -17.77 13.19 -5.17
C LEU A 101 -18.44 13.35 -6.54
N PRO A 102 -19.42 14.27 -6.67
CA PRO A 102 -20.09 14.50 -7.95
C PRO A 102 -19.13 15.11 -8.98
N SER A 103 -19.35 14.79 -10.23
CA SER A 103 -18.69 15.47 -11.34
C SER A 103 -19.11 16.94 -11.40
N PRO A 104 -18.21 17.86 -11.80
CA PRO A 104 -18.57 19.25 -11.98
C PRO A 104 -19.64 19.40 -13.06
N SER A 105 -20.58 20.30 -12.83
CA SER A 105 -21.69 20.57 -13.76
C SER A 105 -21.31 21.55 -14.90
N TYR A 106 -20.05 21.95 -14.99
CA TYR A 106 -19.55 22.92 -15.96
C TYR A 106 -18.33 22.39 -16.68
N ASP A 107 -18.11 22.85 -17.90
CA ASP A 107 -16.89 22.59 -18.65
C ASP A 107 -15.79 23.54 -18.16
N TRP A 108 -14.81 22.97 -17.45
CA TRP A 108 -13.68 23.72 -16.85
C TRP A 108 -12.75 24.35 -17.90
N LEU A 109 -12.75 23.87 -19.15
CA LEU A 109 -11.98 24.45 -20.25
C LEU A 109 -12.60 25.76 -20.76
N ILE A 110 -13.92 25.88 -20.67
CA ILE A 110 -14.67 27.02 -21.20
C ILE A 110 -15.04 28.00 -20.07
N CYS A 111 -15.41 27.46 -18.89
CA CYS A 111 -15.81 28.23 -17.74
C CYS A 111 -14.63 28.55 -16.87
N ASN A 112 -14.17 29.80 -16.85
CA ASN A 112 -13.10 30.25 -15.97
C ASN A 112 -13.63 30.34 -14.52
N GLN A 113 -13.69 29.21 -13.83
CA GLN A 113 -14.01 29.15 -12.40
C GLN A 113 -12.74 28.92 -11.57
N GLU A 114 -12.60 29.67 -10.50
CA GLU A 114 -11.53 29.44 -9.54
C GLU A 114 -11.76 28.09 -8.83
N ALA A 115 -10.92 27.11 -9.16
CA ALA A 115 -10.88 25.83 -8.47
C ALA A 115 -10.21 26.01 -7.10
N LYS A 116 -11.00 26.15 -6.03
CA LYS A 116 -10.49 26.27 -4.65
C LYS A 116 -10.43 24.90 -4.01
N ALA A 117 -9.25 24.55 -3.50
CA ALA A 117 -9.09 23.34 -2.73
C ALA A 117 -9.86 23.43 -1.40
N LYS A 118 -10.55 22.36 -1.07
CA LYS A 118 -11.27 22.18 0.21
C LYS A 118 -10.92 20.83 0.81
N VAL A 119 -11.09 20.75 2.12
CA VAL A 119 -10.84 19.56 2.91
C VAL A 119 -12.13 19.12 3.57
N TYR A 120 -12.45 17.84 3.42
CA TYR A 120 -13.67 17.24 3.96
C TYR A 120 -13.33 15.95 4.71
N GLN A 121 -14.31 15.47 5.47
CA GLN A 121 -14.30 14.10 5.99
C GLN A 121 -15.28 13.21 5.23
N ALA A 122 -14.98 11.92 5.20
CA ALA A 122 -15.85 10.89 4.64
C ALA A 122 -15.79 9.60 5.47
N ASN A 123 -16.66 8.65 5.14
CA ASN A 123 -16.65 7.30 5.73
C ASN A 123 -16.66 7.32 7.27
N GLN A 124 -17.51 8.15 7.87
CA GLN A 124 -17.67 8.27 9.33
C GLN A 124 -16.38 8.74 10.04
N GLY A 125 -15.65 9.67 9.42
CA GLY A 125 -14.42 10.21 9.99
C GLY A 125 -13.18 9.31 9.84
N LYS A 126 -13.26 8.24 9.06
CA LYS A 126 -12.09 7.40 8.76
C LYS A 126 -11.20 8.01 7.68
N ASP A 127 -11.77 8.86 6.82
CA ASP A 127 -11.10 9.39 5.63
C ASP A 127 -11.14 10.91 5.61
N ILE A 128 -10.02 11.51 5.16
CA ILE A 128 -9.92 12.92 4.78
C ILE A 128 -9.92 13.03 3.27
N VAL A 129 -10.72 13.92 2.73
CA VAL A 129 -10.86 14.15 1.30
C VAL A 129 -10.34 15.54 0.95
N LEU A 130 -9.36 15.62 0.07
CA LEU A 130 -8.93 16.86 -0.56
C LEU A 130 -9.57 16.95 -1.94
N SER A 131 -10.22 18.06 -2.25
CA SER A 131 -10.79 18.28 -3.57
C SER A 131 -10.78 19.75 -3.95
N ASN A 132 -10.50 20.02 -5.22
CA ASN A 132 -10.69 21.34 -5.85
C ASN A 132 -11.90 21.38 -6.79
N GLY A 133 -12.76 20.33 -6.76
CA GLY A 133 -13.91 20.18 -7.64
C GLY A 133 -13.58 19.55 -9.01
N LEU A 134 -12.32 19.41 -9.39
CA LEU A 134 -11.87 18.77 -10.64
C LEU A 134 -11.16 17.45 -10.38
N VAL A 135 -10.42 17.39 -9.30
CA VAL A 135 -9.70 16.20 -8.82
C VAL A 135 -9.97 16.03 -7.33
N SER A 136 -10.07 14.81 -6.89
CA SER A 136 -10.11 14.47 -5.46
C SER A 136 -9.03 13.47 -5.12
N ARG A 137 -8.49 13.58 -3.89
CA ARG A 137 -7.60 12.61 -3.27
C ARG A 137 -8.13 12.27 -1.89
N VAL A 138 -8.26 10.98 -1.62
CA VAL A 138 -8.78 10.48 -0.34
C VAL A 138 -7.66 9.82 0.43
N PHE A 139 -7.50 10.25 1.67
CA PHE A 139 -6.57 9.66 2.63
C PHE A 139 -7.35 8.90 3.70
N ARG A 140 -7.08 7.63 3.87
CA ARG A 140 -7.41 6.86 5.06
C ARG A 140 -6.47 7.31 6.18
N ILE A 141 -6.99 7.55 7.38
CA ILE A 141 -6.20 8.00 8.53
C ILE A 141 -5.94 6.85 9.50
N PHE A 142 -6.88 5.94 9.63
CA PHE A 142 -6.80 4.80 10.54
C PHE A 142 -6.79 3.48 9.76
N PRO A 143 -5.86 2.54 10.09
CA PRO A 143 -4.88 2.52 11.18
C PRO A 143 -3.60 3.30 10.89
N ASN A 144 -3.38 3.83 9.69
CA ASN A 144 -2.29 4.71 9.30
C ASN A 144 -2.67 5.56 8.08
N LEU A 145 -1.95 6.67 7.89
CA LEU A 145 -2.15 7.53 6.72
C LEU A 145 -1.82 6.77 5.44
N ALA A 146 -2.79 6.68 4.52
CA ALA A 146 -2.56 6.13 3.19
C ALA A 146 -3.50 6.78 2.17
N THR A 147 -2.99 7.10 0.99
CA THR A 147 -3.83 7.45 -0.16
C THR A 147 -4.60 6.21 -0.61
N VAL A 148 -5.93 6.29 -0.57
CA VAL A 148 -6.82 5.17 -0.90
C VAL A 148 -7.68 5.42 -2.14
N ASP A 149 -7.72 6.66 -2.62
CA ASP A 149 -8.42 7.03 -3.84
C ASP A 149 -7.83 8.32 -4.44
N ILE A 150 -7.70 8.36 -5.75
CA ILE A 150 -7.40 9.58 -6.52
C ILE A 150 -8.34 9.56 -7.73
N GLN A 151 -9.26 10.50 -7.80
CA GLN A 151 -10.27 10.52 -8.83
C GLN A 151 -10.19 11.80 -9.68
N ASN A 152 -10.25 11.62 -10.99
CA ASN A 152 -10.55 12.71 -11.93
C ASN A 152 -12.07 12.88 -11.95
N LEU A 153 -12.57 13.96 -11.33
CA LEU A 153 -14.01 14.20 -11.21
C LEU A 153 -14.66 14.58 -12.53
N MET A 154 -13.90 15.06 -13.51
CA MET A 154 -14.43 15.43 -14.82
C MET A 154 -14.75 14.21 -15.67
N THR A 155 -13.93 13.16 -15.59
CA THR A 155 -14.10 11.91 -16.35
C THR A 155 -14.71 10.79 -15.52
N GLY A 156 -14.72 10.92 -14.19
CA GLY A 156 -15.10 9.87 -13.27
C GLY A 156 -14.07 8.75 -13.14
N GLU A 157 -12.88 8.94 -13.71
CA GLU A 157 -11.83 7.93 -13.73
C GLU A 157 -11.07 7.88 -12.40
N ASN A 158 -10.92 6.68 -11.85
CA ASN A 158 -10.05 6.42 -10.71
C ASN A 158 -8.61 6.20 -11.20
N MET A 159 -7.70 6.99 -10.67
CA MET A 159 -6.29 6.99 -11.05
C MET A 159 -5.43 6.09 -10.14
N LEU A 160 -5.97 5.65 -9.00
CA LEU A 160 -5.28 4.80 -8.04
C LEU A 160 -5.68 3.33 -8.23
N ARG A 161 -4.69 2.44 -8.39
CA ARG A 161 -4.93 0.99 -8.51
C ARG A 161 -4.58 0.24 -7.25
N ALA A 162 -3.55 0.69 -6.55
CA ALA A 162 -3.07 0.04 -5.34
C ALA A 162 -2.74 1.05 -4.26
N VAL A 163 -3.02 0.68 -3.01
CA VAL A 163 -2.60 1.43 -1.83
C VAL A 163 -1.14 1.09 -1.55
N SER A 164 -0.34 2.11 -1.26
CA SER A 164 1.08 1.97 -0.94
C SER A 164 1.47 2.95 0.17
N ASN A 165 2.76 3.01 0.49
CA ASN A 165 3.29 4.07 1.33
C ASN A 165 3.25 5.43 0.62
N GLU A 166 3.18 6.52 1.38
CA GLU A 166 3.20 7.89 0.85
C GLU A 166 4.61 8.32 0.43
N GLY A 167 5.61 7.62 0.91
CA GLY A 167 7.01 7.86 0.61
C GLY A 167 7.93 6.95 1.40
N ILE A 168 9.22 7.02 1.10
CA ILE A 168 10.27 6.30 1.80
C ILE A 168 11.27 7.32 2.33
N LEU A 169 11.63 7.20 3.61
CA LEU A 169 12.66 7.99 4.26
C LEU A 169 13.82 7.06 4.64
N THR A 170 15.02 7.40 4.20
CA THR A 170 16.23 6.69 4.60
C THR A 170 16.92 7.44 5.75
N LEU A 171 17.04 6.80 6.90
CA LEU A 171 17.76 7.32 8.07
C LEU A 171 18.84 6.31 8.49
N ASP A 172 20.07 6.75 8.59
CA ASP A 172 21.22 5.92 9.00
C ASP A 172 21.35 4.61 8.20
N GLY A 173 21.05 4.69 6.89
CA GLY A 173 21.11 3.55 5.98
C GLY A 173 19.92 2.58 6.09
N LYS A 174 18.90 2.89 6.90
CA LYS A 174 17.65 2.13 7.01
C LYS A 174 16.50 2.86 6.34
N ASN A 175 15.69 2.10 5.63
CA ASN A 175 14.49 2.63 4.97
C ASN A 175 13.28 2.52 5.90
N TYR A 176 12.51 3.58 5.94
CA TYR A 176 11.26 3.68 6.69
C TYR A 176 10.15 4.12 5.73
N SER A 177 9.02 3.45 5.76
CA SER A 177 7.83 3.88 5.04
C SER A 177 7.17 5.08 5.73
N LEU A 178 6.73 6.07 4.97
CA LEU A 178 5.88 7.14 5.45
C LEU A 178 4.43 6.74 5.20
N GLY A 179 3.69 6.45 6.25
CA GLY A 179 2.31 5.96 6.12
C GLY A 179 2.22 4.63 5.37
N GLY A 180 1.07 4.43 4.72
CA GLY A 180 0.78 3.25 3.91
C GLY A 180 0.05 2.15 4.65
N LEU A 181 -0.65 1.31 3.87
CA LEU A 181 -1.39 0.15 4.33
C LEU A 181 -1.03 -1.06 3.46
N ASP A 182 -0.86 -2.20 4.11
CA ASP A 182 -0.56 -3.49 3.50
C ASP A 182 -1.76 -4.45 3.59
N GLY A 183 -1.72 -5.54 2.82
CA GLY A 183 -2.77 -6.56 2.80
C GLY A 183 -3.85 -6.33 1.74
N GLN A 184 -3.57 -5.54 0.70
CA GLN A 184 -4.46 -5.44 -0.45
C GLN A 184 -4.49 -6.77 -1.21
N PRO A 185 -5.67 -7.39 -1.44
CA PRO A 185 -5.75 -8.70 -2.09
C PRO A 185 -5.43 -8.70 -3.59
N GLU A 186 -5.62 -7.55 -4.26
CA GLU A 186 -5.51 -7.38 -5.71
C GLU A 186 -4.97 -5.99 -6.02
N PHE A 187 -3.94 -5.88 -6.88
CA PHE A 187 -3.26 -4.62 -7.20
C PHE A 187 -3.75 -3.95 -8.50
N GLY A 188 -4.64 -4.59 -9.22
CA GLY A 188 -5.26 -4.04 -10.44
C GLY A 188 -6.30 -2.95 -10.17
N TYR A 189 -6.91 -2.96 -8.99
CA TYR A 189 -7.93 -2.01 -8.54
C TYR A 189 -8.06 -2.03 -7.01
N THR A 190 -8.71 -1.01 -6.45
CA THR A 190 -8.94 -0.89 -5.00
C THR A 190 -10.44 -0.96 -4.70
N GLN A 191 -10.80 -1.61 -3.60
CA GLN A 191 -12.16 -1.64 -3.06
C GLN A 191 -12.17 -1.16 -1.61
N TYR A 192 -13.06 -0.25 -1.27
CA TYR A 192 -13.20 0.29 0.09
C TYR A 192 -13.41 -0.77 1.18
N LYS A 193 -14.09 -1.89 0.85
CA LYS A 193 -14.28 -3.00 1.81
C LYS A 193 -13.00 -3.70 2.23
N TRP A 194 -11.90 -3.55 1.49
CA TRP A 194 -10.61 -4.11 1.86
C TRP A 194 -9.88 -3.24 2.88
N LEU A 195 -10.05 -1.93 2.81
CA LEU A 195 -9.33 -0.96 3.63
C LEU A 195 -9.50 -1.18 5.14
N ASP A 196 -10.65 -1.67 5.57
CA ASP A 196 -10.92 -1.95 6.99
C ASP A 196 -10.18 -3.20 7.51
N ARG A 197 -9.55 -3.98 6.62
CA ARG A 197 -8.79 -5.19 6.95
C ARG A 197 -7.29 -5.04 6.69
N MET A 198 -6.91 -3.92 6.08
CA MET A 198 -5.51 -3.64 5.79
C MET A 198 -4.83 -3.13 7.05
N GLU A 199 -3.57 -3.51 7.19
CA GLU A 199 -2.72 -3.15 8.31
C GLU A 199 -1.66 -2.14 7.87
N PRO A 200 -1.10 -1.36 8.78
CA PRO A 200 0.01 -0.49 8.45
C PRO A 200 1.24 -1.28 8.04
N PHE A 201 1.99 -0.78 7.07
CA PHE A 201 3.30 -1.36 6.76
C PHE A 201 4.15 -1.49 8.01
N ALA A 202 4.83 -2.62 8.15
CA ALA A 202 5.93 -2.77 9.08
C ALA A 202 6.93 -1.61 8.84
N ASN A 203 7.59 -1.09 9.85
CA ASN A 203 8.53 0.06 9.73
C ASN A 203 7.93 1.38 9.22
N SER A 204 6.62 1.56 9.26
CA SER A 204 6.06 2.82 8.82
C SER A 204 5.95 3.83 9.94
N PHE A 205 6.33 5.07 9.63
CA PHE A 205 5.96 6.20 10.45
C PHE A 205 4.44 6.35 10.48
N ARG A 206 3.91 6.72 11.65
CA ARG A 206 2.49 6.93 11.86
C ARG A 206 2.14 8.39 11.76
N VAL A 207 0.96 8.69 11.26
CA VAL A 207 0.40 10.03 11.37
C VAL A 207 0.06 10.33 12.85
N ILE A 208 0.50 11.48 13.33
CA ILE A 208 0.20 11.92 14.70
C ILE A 208 -0.63 13.20 14.72
N ASP A 209 -0.57 13.99 13.66
CA ASP A 209 -1.31 15.24 13.54
C ASP A 209 -1.39 15.69 12.08
N PHE A 210 -2.31 16.60 11.78
CA PHE A 210 -2.41 17.31 10.52
C PHE A 210 -2.85 18.76 10.73
N ARG A 211 -2.53 19.62 9.78
CA ARG A 211 -2.97 21.01 9.73
C ARG A 211 -3.53 21.35 8.36
N ILE A 212 -4.53 22.21 8.35
CA ILE A 212 -5.12 22.80 7.15
C ILE A 212 -4.79 24.28 7.18
N SER A 213 -4.18 24.78 6.12
CA SER A 213 -3.77 26.17 5.97
C SER A 213 -4.42 26.80 4.75
#